data_7079cf30da901f93af08de18c086a4ff
#
_entry.id   7079cf30da901f93af08de18c086a4ff
#
_cell.length_a   1.000
_cell.length_b   1.000
_cell.length_c   1.000
_cell.angle_alpha   90.00
_cell.angle_beta   90.00
_cell.angle_gamma   90.00
#
_symmetry.space_group_name_H-M   'P 1'
#
loop_
_entity.id
_entity.type
_entity.pdbx_description
1 polymer ?
#
loop_
_entity_poly.entity_id
_entity_poly.type
_entity_poly.pdbx_seq_one_letter_code
_entity_poly.pdbx_strand_id
1 'polypeptide(L)'
;MNFLNINFTSNLIDLTYFSSQFNNDMDIYLIMIIALGLLAVGDLVVGVSNDAVNFLNSALGSKAISVRNIMILASLGVAVGAVFSSGMMEVARKGIFNPNMFFFSEIMIIFMAVMITDILLLDFFNTLGMPTSTTVSIVFELLGAAVAVSLIKIFAIGGDASMLVEYINVTKATQIIGGILLSVFVAFSVGALVQYISRLMLSYNYEKKANWVGSLFGGVALTSITYFILMKGIKGTAYAKQSFDILNGSTIANFMETQVVFIAFTSFILLSIFSYILISFLKINIYKIIIGVGTFSLALAFAGNDLVNFIGVPIAAWQSYEAWSVSGIQATEFSMEVLATKVPTPTILLFLAGMVMVVTLWISSKAKKVTKTEIDLARQQDTKERFKPNFLSRGLVRLSVSFSNNLQIKIGRAHV
;
A
#
# COMPACT_ATOMS: atom_id res chain seq x y z
N MET A 1 0.81 42.68 -15.38
CA MET A 1 1.23 41.42 -14.77
C MET A 1 1.12 40.35 -15.84
N ASN A 2 2.18 40.23 -16.67
CA ASN A 2 2.25 39.25 -17.78
C ASN A 2 3.36 38.25 -17.46
N PHE A 3 3.03 37.21 -16.69
CA PHE A 3 3.87 36.03 -16.54
C PHE A 3 2.97 34.80 -16.65
N LEU A 4 3.15 34.06 -17.73
CA LEU A 4 2.63 32.76 -18.12
C LEU A 4 1.93 32.76 -19.50
N ASN A 5 2.59 33.35 -20.51
CA ASN A 5 2.38 32.93 -21.88
C ASN A 5 3.48 31.91 -22.25
N ILE A 6 3.45 30.76 -21.61
CA ILE A 6 4.14 29.59 -22.12
C ILE A 6 3.22 29.02 -23.19
N ASN A 7 3.63 29.14 -24.45
CA ASN A 7 2.96 28.53 -25.59
C ASN A 7 3.00 26.99 -25.47
N PHE A 8 2.13 26.42 -24.61
CA PHE A 8 1.99 24.97 -24.44
C PHE A 8 1.42 24.28 -25.68
N THR A 9 0.65 25.00 -26.51
CA THR A 9 0.10 24.45 -27.75
C THR A 9 1.16 24.19 -28.82
N SER A 10 2.21 25.00 -28.91
CA SER A 10 3.29 24.77 -29.87
C SER A 10 4.14 23.53 -29.54
N ASN A 11 4.35 23.25 -28.27
CA ASN A 11 5.14 22.09 -27.84
C ASN A 11 4.36 20.76 -27.96
N LEU A 12 3.02 20.78 -27.86
CA LEU A 12 2.18 19.61 -28.14
C LEU A 12 2.12 19.31 -29.64
N ILE A 13 2.11 20.35 -30.49
CA ILE A 13 2.17 20.23 -31.95
C ILE A 13 3.55 19.68 -32.35
N ASP A 14 4.63 20.08 -31.68
CA ASP A 14 5.97 19.55 -31.93
C ASP A 14 6.09 18.05 -31.53
N LEU A 15 5.39 17.59 -30.49
CA LEU A 15 5.35 16.18 -30.13
C LEU A 15 4.61 15.32 -31.18
N THR A 16 3.54 15.84 -31.78
CA THR A 16 2.86 15.19 -32.89
C THR A 16 3.68 15.25 -34.18
N TYR A 17 4.43 16.32 -34.39
CA TYR A 17 5.39 16.42 -35.51
C TYR A 17 6.57 15.50 -35.36
N PHE A 18 7.07 15.33 -34.13
CA PHE A 18 8.12 14.35 -33.78
C PHE A 18 7.66 12.91 -34.03
N SER A 19 6.40 12.59 -33.77
CA SER A 19 5.84 11.25 -34.04
C SER A 19 5.77 10.94 -35.55
N SER A 20 5.59 11.93 -36.40
CA SER A 20 5.57 11.75 -37.86
C SER A 20 6.96 11.58 -38.48
N GLN A 21 8.03 12.08 -37.84
CA GLN A 21 9.42 11.92 -38.29
C GLN A 21 10.07 10.58 -37.87
N PHE A 22 9.55 9.93 -36.83
CA PHE A 22 10.02 8.63 -36.39
C PHE A 22 9.35 7.44 -37.10
N ASN A 23 8.78 7.66 -38.25
CA ASN A 23 8.05 6.69 -39.07
C ASN A 23 8.92 5.63 -39.76
N ASN A 24 10.08 5.29 -39.20
CA ASN A 24 10.91 4.18 -39.69
C ASN A 24 11.44 3.34 -38.53
N ASP A 25 10.66 2.51 -37.91
CA ASP A 25 10.99 1.33 -37.14
C ASP A 25 10.80 1.35 -35.62
N MET A 26 10.52 2.46 -34.92
CA MET A 26 10.12 2.41 -33.51
C MET A 26 9.02 3.40 -33.18
N ASP A 27 7.87 2.90 -32.74
CA ASP A 27 6.74 3.69 -32.24
C ASP A 27 7.14 4.37 -30.93
N ILE A 28 6.96 5.69 -30.82
CA ILE A 28 7.25 6.46 -29.62
C ILE A 28 6.52 5.90 -28.39
N TYR A 29 5.33 5.38 -28.56
CA TYR A 29 4.56 4.78 -27.47
C TYR A 29 5.16 3.45 -27.00
N LEU A 30 5.80 2.68 -27.88
CA LEU A 30 6.56 1.49 -27.49
C LEU A 30 7.75 1.87 -26.62
N ILE A 31 8.46 2.95 -26.97
CA ILE A 31 9.55 3.50 -26.14
C ILE A 31 9.01 3.92 -24.78
N MET A 32 7.85 4.59 -24.72
CA MET A 32 7.22 4.97 -23.44
C MET A 32 6.84 3.73 -22.61
N ILE A 33 6.34 2.66 -23.22
CA ILE A 33 6.04 1.40 -22.51
C ILE A 33 7.31 0.76 -21.93
N ILE A 34 8.39 0.71 -22.72
CA ILE A 34 9.69 0.21 -22.23
C ILE A 34 10.19 1.06 -21.07
N ALA A 35 10.11 2.39 -21.20
CA ALA A 35 10.48 3.31 -20.13
C ALA A 35 9.64 3.09 -18.86
N LEU A 36 8.32 2.94 -19.00
CA LEU A 36 7.41 2.63 -17.89
C LEU A 36 7.73 1.28 -17.25
N GLY A 37 8.12 0.29 -18.03
CA GLY A 37 8.59 -1.00 -17.51
C GLY A 37 9.86 -0.88 -16.67
N LEU A 38 10.83 -0.07 -17.12
CA LEU A 38 12.05 0.23 -16.36
C LEU A 38 11.75 1.05 -15.09
N LEU A 39 10.86 2.04 -15.20
CA LEU A 39 10.39 2.83 -14.07
C LEU A 39 9.66 1.93 -13.05
N ALA A 40 8.86 0.94 -13.47
CA ALA A 40 8.22 -0.01 -12.57
C ALA A 40 9.24 -0.78 -11.72
N VAL A 41 10.37 -1.22 -12.30
CA VAL A 41 11.44 -1.88 -11.55
C VAL A 41 12.07 -0.91 -10.56
N GLY A 42 12.34 0.33 -10.97
CA GLY A 42 12.85 1.38 -10.09
C GLY A 42 11.89 1.66 -8.93
N ASP A 43 10.61 1.77 -9.22
CA ASP A 43 9.56 2.04 -8.25
C ASP A 43 9.37 0.90 -7.24
N LEU A 44 9.43 -0.35 -7.69
CA LEU A 44 9.49 -1.52 -6.78
C LEU A 44 10.66 -1.42 -5.79
N VAL A 45 11.82 -0.95 -6.24
CA VAL A 45 13.01 -0.82 -5.37
C VAL A 45 12.83 0.33 -4.37
N VAL A 46 12.38 1.49 -4.81
CA VAL A 46 12.21 2.64 -3.90
C VAL A 46 11.01 2.46 -2.98
N GLY A 47 9.90 1.94 -3.50
CA GLY A 47 8.67 1.71 -2.74
C GLY A 47 8.84 0.66 -1.65
N VAL A 48 9.37 -0.52 -1.98
CA VAL A 48 9.68 -1.55 -0.96
C VAL A 48 10.68 -1.05 0.06
N SER A 49 11.65 -0.21 -0.35
CA SER A 49 12.60 0.40 0.58
C SER A 49 11.93 1.31 1.60
N ASN A 50 10.83 1.96 1.24
CA ASN A 50 10.02 2.76 2.14
C ASN A 50 9.12 1.90 3.01
N ASP A 51 8.38 0.99 2.39
CA ASP A 51 7.28 0.27 3.02
C ASP A 51 7.71 -0.95 3.85
N ALA A 52 8.96 -1.42 3.72
CA ALA A 52 9.49 -2.54 4.52
C ALA A 52 9.30 -2.34 6.02
N VAL A 53 9.30 -1.10 6.49
CA VAL A 53 9.05 -0.76 7.89
C VAL A 53 7.69 -1.25 8.38
N ASN A 54 6.67 -1.25 7.54
CA ASN A 54 5.30 -1.59 7.91
C ASN A 54 5.14 -3.04 8.40
N PHE A 55 5.98 -3.96 7.94
CA PHE A 55 5.96 -5.36 8.36
C PHE A 55 7.21 -5.82 9.11
N LEU A 56 8.30 -5.04 9.12
CA LEU A 56 9.53 -5.37 9.85
C LEU A 56 9.64 -4.71 11.22
N ASN A 57 9.01 -3.56 11.42
CA ASN A 57 9.16 -2.70 12.58
C ASN A 57 8.94 -3.46 13.91
N SER A 58 7.77 -4.09 14.08
CA SER A 58 7.42 -4.80 15.32
C SER A 58 8.38 -5.95 15.65
N ALA A 59 8.77 -6.72 14.62
CA ALA A 59 9.66 -7.85 14.78
C ALA A 59 11.09 -7.42 15.12
N LEU A 60 11.64 -6.46 14.39
CA LEU A 60 12.98 -5.93 14.64
C LEU A 60 13.05 -5.14 15.94
N GLY A 61 12.02 -4.35 16.25
CA GLY A 61 11.93 -3.56 17.48
C GLY A 61 11.84 -4.40 18.72
N SER A 62 11.08 -5.50 18.68
CA SER A 62 10.94 -6.43 19.82
C SER A 62 12.20 -7.24 20.14
N LYS A 63 13.08 -7.44 19.14
CA LYS A 63 14.28 -8.30 19.24
C LYS A 63 13.97 -9.75 19.70
N ALA A 64 12.73 -10.20 19.53
CA ALA A 64 12.27 -11.51 19.99
C ALA A 64 12.81 -12.66 19.14
N ILE A 65 13.07 -12.41 17.86
CA ILE A 65 13.57 -13.38 16.88
C ILE A 65 14.81 -12.78 16.19
N SER A 66 15.68 -13.64 15.67
CA SER A 66 16.88 -13.19 14.92
C SER A 66 16.48 -12.42 13.65
N VAL A 67 17.26 -11.39 13.31
CA VAL A 67 17.03 -10.56 12.10
C VAL A 67 16.96 -11.44 10.85
N ARG A 68 17.81 -12.47 10.74
CA ARG A 68 17.80 -13.39 9.60
C ARG A 68 16.46 -14.10 9.46
N ASN A 69 15.90 -14.63 10.56
CA ASN A 69 14.61 -15.32 10.53
C ASN A 69 13.46 -14.35 10.19
N ILE A 70 13.51 -13.12 10.70
CA ILE A 70 12.54 -12.06 10.36
C ILE A 70 12.57 -11.81 8.85
N MET A 71 13.76 -11.65 8.27
CA MET A 71 13.93 -11.40 6.84
C MET A 71 13.46 -12.58 5.97
N ILE A 72 13.70 -13.81 6.40
CA ILE A 72 13.20 -15.01 5.70
C ILE A 72 11.67 -15.04 5.72
N LEU A 73 11.05 -14.85 6.90
CA LEU A 73 9.59 -14.85 7.03
C LEU A 73 8.94 -13.72 6.22
N ALA A 74 9.52 -12.52 6.25
CA ALA A 74 9.06 -11.40 5.45
C ALA A 74 9.19 -11.69 3.95
N SER A 75 10.33 -12.26 3.50
CA SER A 75 10.54 -12.63 2.11
C SER A 75 9.54 -13.66 1.60
N LEU A 76 9.25 -14.68 2.42
CA LEU A 76 8.21 -15.66 2.11
C LEU A 76 6.83 -15.01 2.02
N GLY A 77 6.51 -14.12 2.95
CA GLY A 77 5.25 -13.36 2.93
C GLY A 77 5.12 -12.53 1.67
N VAL A 78 6.16 -11.76 1.30
CA VAL A 78 6.18 -10.95 0.08
C VAL A 78 6.03 -11.82 -1.17
N ALA A 79 6.78 -12.90 -1.29
CA ALA A 79 6.73 -13.78 -2.46
C ALA A 79 5.34 -14.39 -2.66
N VAL A 80 4.75 -14.91 -1.58
CA VAL A 80 3.38 -15.46 -1.62
C VAL A 80 2.35 -14.36 -1.90
N GLY A 81 2.43 -13.22 -1.22
CA GLY A 81 1.51 -12.10 -1.40
C GLY A 81 1.52 -11.54 -2.81
N ALA A 82 2.70 -11.42 -3.43
CA ALA A 82 2.85 -10.95 -4.79
C ALA A 82 2.13 -11.86 -5.80
N VAL A 83 2.32 -13.18 -5.71
CA VAL A 83 1.66 -14.15 -6.60
C VAL A 83 0.14 -14.08 -6.51
N PHE A 84 -0.38 -13.79 -5.33
CA PHE A 84 -1.82 -13.71 -5.08
C PHE A 84 -2.42 -12.29 -5.23
N SER A 85 -1.64 -11.29 -5.68
CA SER A 85 -2.10 -9.90 -5.75
C SER A 85 -3.02 -9.57 -6.94
N SER A 86 -3.34 -10.52 -7.80
CA SER A 86 -3.99 -10.32 -9.11
C SER A 86 -5.37 -9.64 -9.13
N GLY A 87 -5.96 -9.32 -7.96
CA GLY A 87 -7.33 -8.78 -7.88
C GLY A 87 -7.46 -7.27 -7.72
N MET A 88 -6.37 -6.54 -7.45
CA MET A 88 -6.45 -5.17 -6.93
C MET A 88 -6.14 -4.04 -7.94
N MET A 89 -6.01 -4.32 -9.23
CA MET A 89 -5.64 -3.31 -10.24
C MET A 89 -6.73 -2.25 -10.57
N GLU A 90 -7.80 -2.16 -9.79
CA GLU A 90 -8.88 -1.20 -10.06
C GLU A 90 -8.51 0.25 -9.78
N VAL A 91 -7.64 0.52 -8.78
CA VAL A 91 -7.36 1.90 -8.34
C VAL A 91 -6.65 2.71 -9.42
N ALA A 92 -5.69 2.11 -10.13
CA ALA A 92 -4.99 2.78 -11.23
C ALA A 92 -5.86 2.97 -12.49
N ARG A 93 -6.94 2.19 -12.65
CA ARG A 93 -7.76 2.18 -13.86
C ARG A 93 -9.08 2.91 -13.74
N LYS A 94 -9.80 2.81 -12.62
CA LYS A 94 -11.20 3.26 -12.49
C LYS A 94 -11.46 4.26 -11.36
N GLY A 95 -10.46 4.55 -10.53
CA GLY A 95 -10.78 5.16 -9.26
C GLY A 95 -10.98 6.66 -9.31
N ILE A 96 -10.09 7.36 -9.97
CA ILE A 96 -9.82 8.77 -9.69
C ILE A 96 -10.27 9.67 -10.83
N PHE A 97 -10.19 9.22 -12.08
CA PHE A 97 -10.60 9.97 -13.26
C PHE A 97 -11.52 9.13 -14.15
N ASN A 98 -12.23 9.77 -15.07
CA ASN A 98 -13.14 9.14 -16.03
C ASN A 98 -12.36 8.81 -17.31
N PRO A 99 -11.97 7.54 -17.58
CA PRO A 99 -11.08 7.18 -18.67
C PRO A 99 -11.62 7.54 -20.05
N ASN A 100 -12.95 7.51 -20.23
CA ASN A 100 -13.63 7.86 -21.49
C ASN A 100 -13.46 9.34 -21.91
N MET A 101 -13.03 10.22 -20.99
CA MET A 101 -12.76 11.63 -21.26
C MET A 101 -11.33 11.88 -21.77
N PHE A 102 -10.51 10.82 -21.82
CA PHE A 102 -9.11 10.92 -22.22
C PHE A 102 -8.82 10.05 -23.43
N PHE A 103 -7.91 10.53 -24.27
CA PHE A 103 -7.37 9.78 -25.39
C PHE A 103 -6.11 9.00 -24.96
N PHE A 104 -5.73 8.01 -25.76
CA PHE A 104 -4.56 7.17 -25.47
C PHE A 104 -3.27 7.99 -25.30
N SER A 105 -3.02 8.97 -26.17
CA SER A 105 -1.86 9.87 -26.06
C SER A 105 -1.80 10.62 -24.73
N GLU A 106 -2.96 11.08 -24.21
CA GLU A 106 -3.07 11.82 -22.97
C GLU A 106 -2.83 10.90 -21.75
N ILE A 107 -3.38 9.69 -21.78
CA ILE A 107 -3.19 8.69 -20.73
C ILE A 107 -1.72 8.27 -20.63
N MET A 108 -1.03 8.10 -21.74
CA MET A 108 0.40 7.77 -21.73
C MET A 108 1.25 8.86 -21.07
N ILE A 109 0.91 10.14 -21.31
CA ILE A 109 1.57 11.28 -20.63
C ILE A 109 1.26 11.28 -19.14
N ILE A 110 0.00 11.04 -18.74
CA ILE A 110 -0.39 10.92 -17.33
C ILE A 110 0.42 9.82 -16.64
N PHE A 111 0.49 8.63 -17.22
CA PHE A 111 1.21 7.51 -16.64
C PHE A 111 2.72 7.73 -16.53
N MET A 112 3.34 8.35 -17.53
CA MET A 112 4.75 8.74 -17.45
C MET A 112 5.01 9.76 -16.34
N ALA A 113 4.17 10.79 -16.25
CA ALA A 113 4.30 11.82 -15.21
C ALA A 113 4.18 11.21 -13.80
N VAL A 114 3.21 10.33 -13.59
CA VAL A 114 2.98 9.64 -12.32
C VAL A 114 4.19 8.82 -11.93
N MET A 115 4.66 7.92 -12.78
CA MET A 115 5.78 7.01 -12.45
C MET A 115 7.09 7.75 -12.18
N ILE A 116 7.37 8.83 -12.91
CA ILE A 116 8.56 9.67 -12.66
C ILE A 116 8.42 10.37 -11.30
N THR A 117 7.25 10.92 -11.01
CA THR A 117 7.01 11.66 -9.76
C THR A 117 7.10 10.73 -8.56
N ASP A 118 6.49 9.54 -8.62
CA ASP A 118 6.46 8.57 -7.51
C ASP A 118 7.88 8.11 -7.15
N ILE A 119 8.69 7.72 -8.13
CA ILE A 119 10.09 7.35 -7.88
C ILE A 119 10.87 8.50 -7.22
N LEU A 120 10.75 9.72 -7.72
CA LEU A 120 11.47 10.87 -7.19
C LEU A 120 11.03 11.18 -5.75
N LEU A 121 9.72 11.14 -5.49
CA LEU A 121 9.14 11.41 -4.19
C LEU A 121 9.56 10.35 -3.17
N LEU A 122 9.39 9.08 -3.50
CA LEU A 122 9.74 7.97 -2.61
C LEU A 122 11.25 7.92 -2.34
N ASP A 123 12.08 8.16 -3.37
CA ASP A 123 13.53 8.21 -3.18
C ASP A 123 13.98 9.37 -2.28
N PHE A 124 13.32 10.52 -2.39
CA PHE A 124 13.54 11.65 -1.50
C PHE A 124 13.25 11.28 -0.03
N PHE A 125 12.07 10.70 0.26
CA PHE A 125 11.72 10.25 1.61
C PHE A 125 12.66 9.15 2.12
N ASN A 126 13.03 8.19 1.28
CA ASN A 126 13.98 7.14 1.61
C ASN A 126 15.36 7.70 1.97
N THR A 127 15.82 8.70 1.23
CA THR A 127 17.11 9.36 1.47
C THR A 127 17.11 10.07 2.81
N LEU A 128 16.03 10.71 3.18
CA LEU A 128 15.83 11.28 4.51
C LEU A 128 15.61 10.18 5.57
N GLY A 129 15.25 8.96 5.17
CA GLY A 129 14.89 7.84 6.04
C GLY A 129 13.57 8.09 6.77
N MET A 130 12.64 8.71 6.09
CA MET A 130 11.29 8.96 6.58
C MET A 130 10.31 8.01 5.88
N PRO A 131 9.47 7.29 6.64
CA PRO A 131 8.38 6.52 6.04
C PRO A 131 7.34 7.46 5.45
N THR A 132 6.77 7.05 4.31
CA THR A 132 5.62 7.70 3.68
C THR A 132 4.63 6.65 3.19
N SER A 133 3.47 7.04 2.71
CA SER A 133 2.49 6.09 2.16
C SER A 133 2.56 6.08 0.64
N THR A 134 3.00 4.95 0.07
CA THR A 134 3.03 4.73 -1.38
C THR A 134 1.63 4.77 -2.00
N THR A 135 0.60 4.25 -1.30
CA THR A 135 -0.79 4.34 -1.76
C THR A 135 -1.28 5.79 -1.82
N VAL A 136 -0.92 6.62 -0.86
CA VAL A 136 -1.28 8.05 -0.88
C VAL A 136 -0.55 8.75 -2.02
N SER A 137 0.74 8.47 -2.20
CA SER A 137 1.56 9.02 -3.27
C SER A 137 0.90 8.79 -4.63
N ILE A 138 0.74 7.54 -5.03
CA ILE A 138 0.19 7.17 -6.34
C ILE A 138 -1.22 7.72 -6.60
N VAL A 139 -2.07 7.77 -5.56
CA VAL A 139 -3.43 8.31 -5.66
C VAL A 139 -3.42 9.80 -5.97
N PHE A 140 -2.60 10.59 -5.25
CA PHE A 140 -2.52 12.03 -5.45
C PHE A 140 -1.76 12.41 -6.72
N GLU A 141 -0.80 11.61 -7.15
CA GLU A 141 -0.08 11.78 -8.40
C GLU A 141 -0.98 11.54 -9.60
N LEU A 142 -1.75 10.44 -9.59
CA LEU A 142 -2.76 10.16 -10.62
C LEU A 142 -3.81 11.27 -10.67
N LEU A 143 -4.29 11.72 -9.52
CA LEU A 143 -5.26 12.83 -9.45
C LEU A 143 -4.64 14.11 -10.00
N GLY A 144 -3.42 14.46 -9.58
CA GLY A 144 -2.73 15.67 -10.01
C GLY A 144 -2.43 15.68 -11.50
N ALA A 145 -1.93 14.57 -12.06
CA ALA A 145 -1.65 14.43 -13.48
C ALA A 145 -2.93 14.50 -14.32
N ALA A 146 -3.99 13.80 -13.89
CA ALA A 146 -5.29 13.84 -14.57
C ALA A 146 -5.91 15.25 -14.54
N VAL A 147 -5.86 15.94 -13.40
CA VAL A 147 -6.33 17.34 -13.27
C VAL A 147 -5.53 18.26 -14.20
N ALA A 148 -4.21 18.13 -14.26
CA ALA A 148 -3.38 18.97 -15.10
C ALA A 148 -3.73 18.80 -16.59
N VAL A 149 -3.81 17.56 -17.08
CA VAL A 149 -4.19 17.27 -18.48
C VAL A 149 -5.61 17.74 -18.76
N SER A 150 -6.56 17.53 -17.85
CA SER A 150 -7.94 18.00 -18.01
C SER A 150 -8.02 19.51 -18.11
N LEU A 151 -7.31 20.26 -17.26
CA LEU A 151 -7.30 21.72 -17.31
C LEU A 151 -6.70 22.24 -18.62
N ILE A 152 -5.60 21.66 -19.11
CA ILE A 152 -5.02 22.00 -20.40
C ILE A 152 -6.07 21.82 -21.51
N LYS A 153 -6.78 20.70 -21.50
CA LYS A 153 -7.81 20.36 -22.48
C LYS A 153 -9.01 21.32 -22.42
N ILE A 154 -9.51 21.59 -21.21
CA ILE A 154 -10.63 22.51 -20.98
C ILE A 154 -10.28 23.93 -21.46
N PHE A 155 -9.11 24.44 -21.11
CA PHE A 155 -8.71 25.78 -21.52
C PHE A 155 -8.40 25.89 -23.02
N ALA A 156 -7.93 24.81 -23.63
CA ALA A 156 -7.71 24.77 -25.10
C ALA A 156 -9.03 24.95 -25.91
N ILE A 157 -10.15 24.49 -25.35
CA ILE A 157 -11.48 24.68 -25.97
C ILE A 157 -12.21 25.93 -25.48
N GLY A 158 -11.56 26.79 -24.69
CA GLY A 158 -12.18 28.00 -24.10
C GLY A 158 -13.19 27.71 -22.98
N GLY A 159 -13.15 26.52 -22.38
CA GLY A 159 -14.02 26.10 -21.28
C GLY A 159 -13.63 26.70 -19.95
N ASP A 160 -14.50 26.53 -18.95
CA ASP A 160 -14.28 26.96 -17.56
C ASP A 160 -13.84 25.77 -16.68
N ALA A 161 -13.08 26.05 -15.63
CA ALA A 161 -12.57 25.05 -14.68
C ALA A 161 -13.67 24.22 -13.99
N SER A 162 -14.93 24.69 -13.98
CA SER A 162 -16.08 23.91 -13.49
C SER A 162 -16.30 22.61 -14.29
N MET A 163 -15.87 22.53 -15.54
CA MET A 163 -15.95 21.32 -16.38
C MET A 163 -15.02 20.18 -15.87
N LEU A 164 -14.13 20.45 -14.93
CA LEU A 164 -13.22 19.45 -14.35
C LEU A 164 -13.97 18.25 -13.74
N VAL A 165 -15.18 18.45 -13.24
CA VAL A 165 -16.02 17.39 -12.66
C VAL A 165 -16.42 16.30 -13.66
N GLU A 166 -16.35 16.57 -14.97
CA GLU A 166 -16.63 15.59 -16.03
C GLU A 166 -15.43 14.65 -16.22
N TYR A 167 -14.22 15.15 -16.02
CA TYR A 167 -12.96 14.42 -16.19
C TYR A 167 -12.56 13.65 -14.93
N ILE A 168 -12.82 14.22 -13.74
CA ILE A 168 -12.40 13.67 -12.47
C ILE A 168 -13.59 13.05 -11.73
N ASN A 169 -13.41 11.85 -11.24
CA ASN A 169 -14.39 11.19 -10.39
C ASN A 169 -14.31 11.76 -8.96
N VAL A 170 -14.92 12.93 -8.77
CA VAL A 170 -14.88 13.66 -7.50
C VAL A 170 -15.40 12.83 -6.35
N THR A 171 -16.48 12.06 -6.56
CA THR A 171 -17.06 11.20 -5.51
C THR A 171 -16.06 10.15 -5.06
N LYS A 172 -15.38 9.49 -6.01
CA LYS A 172 -14.39 8.46 -5.71
C LYS A 172 -13.14 9.05 -5.06
N ALA A 173 -12.64 10.17 -5.57
CA ALA A 173 -11.51 10.88 -4.99
C ALA A 173 -11.80 11.28 -3.53
N THR A 174 -12.97 11.86 -3.26
CA THR A 174 -13.39 12.25 -1.91
C THR A 174 -13.52 11.03 -0.98
N GLN A 175 -14.09 9.92 -1.46
CA GLN A 175 -14.17 8.66 -0.68
C GLN A 175 -12.79 8.11 -0.33
N ILE A 176 -11.83 8.13 -1.27
CA ILE A 176 -10.47 7.67 -1.04
C ILE A 176 -9.77 8.58 -0.01
N ILE A 177 -9.82 9.89 -0.20
CA ILE A 177 -9.20 10.86 0.73
C ILE A 177 -9.82 10.73 2.14
N GLY A 178 -11.14 10.68 2.23
CA GLY A 178 -11.85 10.49 3.50
C GLY A 178 -11.48 9.14 4.15
N GLY A 179 -11.37 8.07 3.36
CA GLY A 179 -10.95 6.76 3.82
C GLY A 179 -9.51 6.77 4.38
N ILE A 180 -8.58 7.46 3.72
CA ILE A 180 -7.19 7.62 4.18
C ILE A 180 -7.17 8.31 5.55
N LEU A 181 -7.85 9.45 5.70
CA LEU A 181 -7.90 10.19 6.96
C LEU A 181 -8.56 9.37 8.07
N LEU A 182 -9.68 8.72 7.77
CA LEU A 182 -10.38 7.86 8.72
C LEU A 182 -9.53 6.66 9.15
N SER A 183 -8.77 6.06 8.22
CA SER A 183 -7.91 4.90 8.52
C SER A 183 -6.86 5.22 9.57
N VAL A 184 -6.27 6.41 9.54
CA VAL A 184 -5.28 6.86 10.54
C VAL A 184 -5.93 6.91 11.94
N PHE A 185 -7.10 7.51 12.04
CA PHE A 185 -7.83 7.60 13.32
C PHE A 185 -8.22 6.21 13.86
N VAL A 186 -8.74 5.34 13.00
CA VAL A 186 -9.15 3.98 13.38
C VAL A 186 -7.93 3.15 13.79
N ALA A 187 -6.84 3.19 13.01
CA ALA A 187 -5.63 2.43 13.31
C ALA A 187 -5.01 2.84 14.64
N PHE A 188 -4.93 4.15 14.92
CA PHE A 188 -4.44 4.66 16.20
C PHE A 188 -5.32 4.20 17.36
N SER A 189 -6.64 4.40 17.26
CA SER A 189 -7.57 4.12 18.34
C SER A 189 -7.66 2.64 18.67
N VAL A 190 -7.79 1.79 17.63
CA VAL A 190 -7.88 0.34 17.79
C VAL A 190 -6.52 -0.23 18.26
N GLY A 191 -5.42 0.26 17.70
CA GLY A 191 -4.08 -0.14 18.12
C GLY A 191 -3.80 0.16 19.60
N ALA A 192 -4.18 1.36 20.04
CA ALA A 192 -4.07 1.75 21.46
C ALA A 192 -4.93 0.87 22.37
N LEU A 193 -6.17 0.57 21.97
CA LEU A 193 -7.07 -0.31 22.71
C LEU A 193 -6.52 -1.74 22.82
N VAL A 194 -6.07 -2.32 21.70
CA VAL A 194 -5.49 -3.68 21.69
C VAL A 194 -4.23 -3.74 22.55
N GLN A 195 -3.36 -2.73 22.47
CA GLN A 195 -2.18 -2.64 23.31
C GLN A 195 -2.53 -2.54 24.80
N TYR A 196 -3.54 -1.75 25.16
CA TYR A 196 -4.02 -1.63 26.53
C TYR A 196 -4.55 -2.96 27.07
N ILE A 197 -5.41 -3.65 26.30
CA ILE A 197 -5.96 -4.97 26.68
C ILE A 197 -4.81 -6.00 26.81
N SER A 198 -3.88 -6.03 25.86
CA SER A 198 -2.73 -6.94 25.90
C SER A 198 -1.88 -6.72 27.16
N ARG A 199 -1.67 -5.47 27.57
CA ARG A 199 -0.94 -5.14 28.81
C ARG A 199 -1.70 -5.55 30.06
N LEU A 200 -3.01 -5.44 30.09
CA LEU A 200 -3.83 -5.93 31.21
C LEU A 200 -3.73 -7.45 31.35
N MET A 201 -3.82 -8.18 30.24
CA MET A 201 -3.78 -9.65 30.23
C MET A 201 -2.38 -10.20 30.59
N LEU A 202 -1.35 -9.69 29.96
CA LEU A 202 0.00 -10.28 30.06
C LEU A 202 0.84 -9.64 31.17
N SER A 203 0.67 -8.34 31.47
CA SER A 203 1.53 -7.54 32.36
C SER A 203 3.02 -7.58 31.93
N TYR A 204 3.91 -6.98 32.72
CA TYR A 204 5.35 -6.97 32.39
C TYR A 204 6.04 -8.34 32.65
N ASN A 205 5.48 -9.17 33.51
CA ASN A 205 6.02 -10.48 33.86
C ASN A 205 5.26 -11.62 33.16
N TYR A 206 5.07 -11.50 31.85
CA TYR A 206 4.30 -12.45 31.06
C TYR A 206 4.84 -13.89 31.14
N GLU A 207 6.15 -14.08 31.34
CA GLU A 207 6.78 -15.42 31.52
C GLU A 207 6.33 -16.14 32.78
N LYS A 208 5.92 -15.40 33.84
CA LYS A 208 5.42 -15.96 35.09
C LYS A 208 3.92 -16.22 35.10
N LYS A 209 3.21 -15.83 33.99
CA LYS A 209 1.78 -16.10 33.88
C LYS A 209 1.51 -17.58 33.65
N ALA A 210 0.36 -18.03 34.15
CA ALA A 210 -0.08 -19.40 33.92
C ALA A 210 -0.18 -19.73 32.42
N ASN A 211 0.16 -20.97 32.05
CA ASN A 211 0.19 -21.44 30.66
C ASN A 211 -1.13 -21.17 29.91
N TRP A 212 -2.27 -21.28 30.62
CA TRP A 212 -3.58 -21.03 30.02
C TRP A 212 -3.76 -19.57 29.55
N VAL A 213 -3.17 -18.57 30.25
CA VAL A 213 -3.25 -17.16 29.84
C VAL A 213 -2.49 -16.94 28.54
N GLY A 214 -1.27 -17.48 28.43
CA GLY A 214 -0.48 -17.44 27.21
C GLY A 214 -1.15 -18.16 26.06
N SER A 215 -1.83 -19.29 26.32
CA SER A 215 -2.57 -20.06 25.33
C SER A 215 -3.78 -19.33 24.80
N LEU A 216 -4.55 -18.68 25.67
CA LEU A 216 -5.71 -17.88 25.31
C LEU A 216 -5.28 -16.66 24.46
N PHE A 217 -4.24 -15.97 24.89
CA PHE A 217 -3.67 -14.86 24.12
C PHE A 217 -3.15 -15.32 22.75
N GLY A 218 -2.43 -16.46 22.71
CA GLY A 218 -1.96 -17.09 21.49
C GLY A 218 -3.12 -17.48 20.56
N GLY A 219 -4.18 -18.05 21.12
CA GLY A 219 -5.41 -18.37 20.40
C GLY A 219 -6.03 -17.15 19.71
N VAL A 220 -6.26 -16.07 20.48
CA VAL A 220 -6.81 -14.81 19.93
C VAL A 220 -5.90 -14.22 18.85
N ALA A 221 -4.60 -14.10 19.15
CA ALA A 221 -3.64 -13.50 18.22
C ALA A 221 -3.51 -14.29 16.92
N LEU A 222 -3.29 -15.61 17.02
CA LEU A 222 -3.14 -16.47 15.84
C LEU A 222 -4.45 -16.58 15.04
N THR A 223 -5.62 -16.60 15.70
CA THR A 223 -6.91 -16.56 15.00
C THR A 223 -7.07 -15.27 14.20
N SER A 224 -6.76 -14.12 14.81
CA SER A 224 -6.82 -12.82 14.14
C SER A 224 -5.90 -12.77 12.92
N ILE A 225 -4.66 -13.28 13.07
CA ILE A 225 -3.68 -13.35 11.98
C ILE A 225 -4.14 -14.31 10.90
N THR A 226 -4.65 -15.51 11.24
CA THR A 226 -5.15 -16.50 10.29
C THR A 226 -6.31 -15.93 9.50
N TYR A 227 -7.28 -15.32 10.17
CA TYR A 227 -8.41 -14.66 9.52
C TYR A 227 -7.96 -13.56 8.56
N PHE A 228 -6.99 -12.76 8.99
CA PHE A 228 -6.38 -11.72 8.13
C PHE A 228 -5.72 -12.31 6.87
N ILE A 229 -4.94 -13.41 7.00
CA ILE A 229 -4.34 -14.11 5.86
C ILE A 229 -5.42 -14.62 4.90
N LEU A 230 -6.48 -15.24 5.43
CA LEU A 230 -7.58 -15.75 4.63
C LEU A 230 -8.27 -14.63 3.84
N MET A 231 -8.62 -13.54 4.51
CA MET A 231 -9.35 -12.42 3.91
C MET A 231 -8.51 -11.58 2.95
N LYS A 232 -7.21 -11.44 3.20
CA LYS A 232 -6.31 -10.63 2.35
C LYS A 232 -5.50 -11.46 1.35
N GLY A 233 -5.11 -12.67 1.73
CA GLY A 233 -4.30 -13.54 0.88
C GLY A 233 -5.15 -14.39 -0.08
N ILE A 234 -6.27 -14.94 0.35
CA ILE A 234 -7.03 -15.93 -0.45
C ILE A 234 -8.21 -15.31 -1.18
N LYS A 235 -8.99 -14.45 -0.52
CA LYS A 235 -10.24 -13.90 -1.08
C LYS A 235 -10.07 -13.20 -2.43
N GLY A 236 -8.92 -12.55 -2.67
CA GLY A 236 -8.60 -11.86 -3.92
C GLY A 236 -8.19 -12.77 -5.07
N THR A 237 -7.93 -14.05 -4.81
CA THR A 237 -7.38 -15.00 -5.80
C THR A 237 -8.44 -15.59 -6.72
N ALA A 238 -8.00 -16.15 -7.84
CA ALA A 238 -8.86 -16.95 -8.72
C ALA A 238 -9.42 -18.18 -8.01
N TYR A 239 -8.69 -18.76 -7.06
CA TYR A 239 -9.12 -19.91 -6.26
C TYR A 239 -10.33 -19.59 -5.37
N ALA A 240 -10.44 -18.36 -4.88
CA ALA A 240 -11.57 -17.95 -4.05
C ALA A 240 -12.92 -17.98 -4.78
N LYS A 241 -12.89 -17.93 -6.12
CA LYS A 241 -14.08 -18.02 -6.99
C LYS A 241 -14.47 -19.44 -7.35
N GLN A 242 -13.64 -20.44 -7.02
CA GLN A 242 -13.97 -21.85 -7.26
C GLN A 242 -14.98 -22.32 -6.24
N SER A 243 -15.96 -23.10 -6.73
CA SER A 243 -16.95 -23.78 -5.90
C SER A 243 -16.48 -25.19 -5.59
N PHE A 244 -16.74 -25.65 -4.36
CA PHE A 244 -16.41 -27.02 -3.91
C PHE A 244 -17.62 -27.67 -3.32
N ASP A 245 -17.83 -28.96 -3.62
CA ASP A 245 -18.94 -29.74 -3.10
C ASP A 245 -18.94 -29.84 -1.56
N ILE A 246 -17.75 -29.87 -0.96
CA ILE A 246 -17.55 -29.83 0.51
C ILE A 246 -18.13 -28.55 1.14
N LEU A 247 -18.23 -27.47 0.37
CA LEU A 247 -18.80 -26.20 0.79
C LEU A 247 -20.26 -26.02 0.32
N ASN A 248 -20.98 -27.11 0.10
CA ASN A 248 -22.36 -27.12 -0.44
C ASN A 248 -22.50 -26.35 -1.76
N GLY A 249 -21.49 -26.44 -2.64
CA GLY A 249 -21.46 -25.74 -3.92
C GLY A 249 -21.13 -24.22 -3.81
N SER A 250 -20.87 -23.71 -2.61
CA SER A 250 -20.47 -22.32 -2.39
C SER A 250 -19.03 -22.09 -2.84
N THR A 251 -18.74 -20.87 -3.26
CA THR A 251 -17.35 -20.45 -3.50
C THR A 251 -16.63 -20.26 -2.17
N ILE A 252 -15.30 -20.41 -2.17
CA ILE A 252 -14.47 -20.15 -0.98
C ILE A 252 -14.71 -18.71 -0.46
N ALA A 253 -14.79 -17.72 -1.35
CA ALA A 253 -15.04 -16.33 -0.97
C ALA A 253 -16.39 -16.17 -0.24
N ASN A 254 -17.46 -16.75 -0.78
CA ASN A 254 -18.78 -16.68 -0.18
C ASN A 254 -18.84 -17.42 1.17
N PHE A 255 -18.23 -18.61 1.24
CA PHE A 255 -18.13 -19.36 2.50
C PHE A 255 -17.40 -18.55 3.59
N MET A 256 -16.29 -17.92 3.23
CA MET A 256 -15.51 -17.08 4.17
C MET A 256 -16.30 -15.86 4.65
N GLU A 257 -17.17 -15.29 3.81
CA GLU A 257 -18.00 -14.13 4.18
C GLU A 257 -19.21 -14.53 5.02
N THR A 258 -19.86 -15.63 4.68
CA THR A 258 -21.09 -16.04 5.36
C THR A 258 -20.83 -16.77 6.68
N GLN A 259 -19.69 -17.47 6.79
CA GLN A 259 -19.34 -18.29 7.95
C GLN A 259 -18.24 -17.67 8.85
N VAL A 260 -18.12 -16.33 8.86
CA VAL A 260 -17.09 -15.61 9.61
C VAL A 260 -17.03 -16.04 11.08
N VAL A 261 -18.18 -16.08 11.76
CA VAL A 261 -18.26 -16.41 13.20
C VAL A 261 -17.85 -17.86 13.44
N PHE A 262 -18.29 -18.79 12.59
CA PHE A 262 -17.93 -20.20 12.68
C PHE A 262 -16.41 -20.40 12.48
N ILE A 263 -15.85 -19.78 11.44
CA ILE A 263 -14.42 -19.86 11.14
C ILE A 263 -13.58 -19.25 12.29
N ALA A 264 -13.97 -18.08 12.79
CA ALA A 264 -13.28 -17.42 13.87
C ALA A 264 -13.33 -18.24 15.17
N PHE A 265 -14.50 -18.76 15.54
CA PHE A 265 -14.67 -19.55 16.77
C PHE A 265 -13.92 -20.89 16.71
N THR A 266 -14.05 -21.61 15.59
CA THR A 266 -13.35 -22.88 15.38
C THR A 266 -11.83 -22.67 15.39
N SER A 267 -11.34 -21.67 14.65
CA SER A 267 -9.92 -21.31 14.64
C SER A 267 -9.42 -20.93 16.04
N PHE A 268 -10.22 -20.16 16.79
CA PHE A 268 -9.85 -19.77 18.15
C PHE A 268 -9.67 -20.98 19.09
N ILE A 269 -10.59 -21.93 19.07
CA ILE A 269 -10.48 -23.15 19.87
C ILE A 269 -9.24 -23.96 19.46
N LEU A 270 -9.10 -24.25 18.17
CA LEU A 270 -7.99 -25.06 17.66
C LEU A 270 -6.62 -24.40 17.95
N LEU A 271 -6.50 -23.10 17.70
CA LEU A 271 -5.24 -22.36 17.91
C LEU A 271 -4.95 -22.10 19.39
N SER A 272 -5.97 -22.03 20.26
CA SER A 272 -5.76 -21.99 21.70
C SER A 272 -5.24 -23.34 22.23
N ILE A 273 -5.80 -24.46 21.78
CA ILE A 273 -5.31 -25.79 22.11
C ILE A 273 -3.89 -26.00 21.59
N PHE A 274 -3.63 -25.62 20.34
CA PHE A 274 -2.30 -25.66 19.73
C PHE A 274 -1.28 -24.85 20.55
N SER A 275 -1.64 -23.62 20.91
CA SER A 275 -0.80 -22.75 21.75
C SER A 275 -0.55 -23.37 23.12
N TYR A 276 -1.54 -24.02 23.73
CA TYR A 276 -1.38 -24.72 25.00
C TYR A 276 -0.40 -25.90 24.89
N ILE A 277 -0.48 -26.68 23.83
CA ILE A 277 0.45 -27.78 23.55
C ILE A 277 1.87 -27.24 23.41
N LEU A 278 2.07 -26.18 22.61
CA LEU A 278 3.38 -25.56 22.40
C LEU A 278 4.01 -25.07 23.74
N ILE A 279 3.22 -24.38 24.55
CA ILE A 279 3.72 -23.83 25.83
C ILE A 279 3.98 -24.93 26.85
N SER A 280 3.02 -25.84 27.05
CA SER A 280 3.04 -26.78 28.16
C SER A 280 3.93 -27.99 27.92
N PHE A 281 3.89 -28.56 26.71
CA PHE A 281 4.63 -29.79 26.38
C PHE A 281 5.96 -29.48 25.69
N LEU A 282 5.97 -28.60 24.69
CA LEU A 282 7.17 -28.31 23.94
C LEU A 282 8.02 -27.18 24.54
N LYS A 283 7.50 -26.48 25.58
CA LYS A 283 8.16 -25.32 26.21
C LYS A 283 8.58 -24.21 25.23
N ILE A 284 7.85 -24.07 24.13
CA ILE A 284 8.12 -23.07 23.11
C ILE A 284 7.47 -21.75 23.52
N ASN A 285 8.20 -20.66 23.33
CA ASN A 285 7.68 -19.32 23.57
C ASN A 285 6.70 -18.91 22.46
N ILE A 286 5.40 -18.94 22.76
CA ILE A 286 4.31 -18.64 21.82
C ILE A 286 4.39 -17.23 21.25
N TYR A 287 4.92 -16.26 22.03
CA TYR A 287 5.01 -14.86 21.59
C TYR A 287 6.00 -14.70 20.42
N LYS A 288 7.07 -15.50 20.38
CA LYS A 288 8.00 -15.53 19.23
C LYS A 288 7.30 -16.05 17.96
N ILE A 289 6.43 -17.05 18.12
CA ILE A 289 5.64 -17.59 17.01
C ILE A 289 4.66 -16.53 16.50
N ILE A 290 3.95 -15.86 17.40
CA ILE A 290 3.00 -14.79 17.05
C ILE A 290 3.71 -13.69 16.26
N ILE A 291 4.89 -13.24 16.70
CA ILE A 291 5.67 -12.22 15.98
C ILE A 291 6.11 -12.73 14.61
N GLY A 292 6.58 -13.99 14.51
CA GLY A 292 7.01 -14.56 13.24
C GLY A 292 5.87 -14.70 12.24
N VAL A 293 4.75 -15.29 12.65
CA VAL A 293 3.55 -15.45 11.81
C VAL A 293 2.94 -14.08 11.47
N GLY A 294 2.96 -13.15 12.42
CA GLY A 294 2.52 -11.76 12.18
C GLY A 294 3.37 -11.05 11.15
N THR A 295 4.70 -11.20 11.20
CA THR A 295 5.62 -10.63 10.18
C THR A 295 5.33 -11.20 8.80
N PHE A 296 5.19 -12.54 8.70
CA PHE A 296 4.81 -13.19 7.44
C PHE A 296 3.48 -12.65 6.91
N SER A 297 2.47 -12.58 7.77
CA SER A 297 1.12 -12.13 7.41
C SER A 297 1.08 -10.67 6.95
N LEU A 298 1.78 -9.78 7.66
CA LEU A 298 1.88 -8.37 7.28
C LEU A 298 2.62 -8.21 5.95
N ALA A 299 3.72 -8.94 5.74
CA ALA A 299 4.46 -8.92 4.50
C ALA A 299 3.65 -9.46 3.31
N LEU A 300 2.86 -10.53 3.55
CA LEU A 300 1.92 -11.07 2.58
C LEU A 300 0.84 -10.06 2.19
N ALA A 301 0.24 -9.41 3.18
CA ALA A 301 -0.80 -8.42 2.93
C ALA A 301 -0.24 -7.16 2.25
N PHE A 302 0.96 -6.74 2.63
CA PHE A 302 1.67 -5.66 1.98
C PHE A 302 1.85 -5.98 0.48
N ALA A 303 2.51 -7.08 0.15
CA ALA A 303 2.72 -7.44 -1.25
C ALA A 303 1.39 -7.66 -2.01
N GLY A 304 0.38 -8.24 -1.36
CA GLY A 304 -0.93 -8.43 -1.96
C GLY A 304 -1.70 -7.14 -2.27
N ASN A 305 -1.49 -6.08 -1.49
CA ASN A 305 -2.18 -4.80 -1.66
C ASN A 305 -1.34 -3.75 -2.39
N ASP A 306 -0.05 -3.61 -2.04
CA ASP A 306 0.76 -2.46 -2.44
C ASP A 306 1.60 -2.73 -3.69
N LEU A 307 1.72 -3.99 -4.13
CA LEU A 307 2.33 -4.31 -5.42
C LEU A 307 1.65 -3.56 -6.57
N VAL A 308 0.33 -3.38 -6.51
CA VAL A 308 -0.44 -2.65 -7.51
C VAL A 308 -0.05 -1.17 -7.62
N ASN A 309 0.44 -0.56 -6.55
CA ASN A 309 0.90 0.82 -6.57
C ASN A 309 2.12 0.97 -7.49
N PHE A 310 3.02 0.00 -7.48
CA PHE A 310 4.29 0.04 -8.21
C PHE A 310 4.17 -0.40 -9.68
N ILE A 311 3.36 -1.42 -9.95
CA ILE A 311 3.26 -2.00 -11.30
C ILE A 311 1.91 -1.74 -11.97
N GLY A 312 0.92 -1.21 -11.26
CA GLY A 312 -0.44 -1.01 -11.77
C GLY A 312 -0.50 -0.02 -12.93
N VAL A 313 0.20 1.10 -12.81
CA VAL A 313 0.28 2.13 -13.87
C VAL A 313 1.00 1.60 -15.11
N PRO A 314 2.21 1.01 -15.02
CA PRO A 314 2.88 0.39 -16.17
C PRO A 314 2.07 -0.70 -16.87
N ILE A 315 1.37 -1.56 -16.11
CA ILE A 315 0.51 -2.60 -16.69
C ILE A 315 -0.72 -1.99 -17.37
N ALA A 316 -1.33 -0.96 -16.78
CA ALA A 316 -2.42 -0.23 -17.40
C ALA A 316 -1.98 0.43 -18.71
N ALA A 317 -0.77 1.00 -18.73
CA ALA A 317 -0.18 1.57 -19.94
C ALA A 317 0.03 0.51 -21.03
N TRP A 318 0.58 -0.65 -20.68
CA TRP A 318 0.76 -1.75 -21.64
C TRP A 318 -0.58 -2.19 -22.24
N GLN A 319 -1.58 -2.44 -21.40
CA GLN A 319 -2.90 -2.87 -21.88
C GLN A 319 -3.60 -1.78 -22.74
N SER A 320 -3.35 -0.50 -22.42
CA SER A 320 -3.80 0.61 -23.22
C SER A 320 -3.13 0.60 -24.60
N TYR A 321 -1.83 0.34 -24.65
CA TYR A 321 -1.06 0.22 -25.86
C TYR A 321 -1.51 -0.97 -26.72
N GLU A 322 -1.73 -2.15 -26.13
CA GLU A 322 -2.25 -3.31 -26.85
C GLU A 322 -3.61 -3.02 -27.48
N ALA A 323 -4.53 -2.40 -26.71
CA ALA A 323 -5.85 -2.07 -27.23
C ALA A 323 -5.78 -1.02 -28.36
N TRP A 324 -4.94 -0.01 -28.21
CA TRP A 324 -4.74 1.01 -29.23
C TRP A 324 -4.07 0.45 -30.50
N SER A 325 -3.02 -0.35 -30.37
CA SER A 325 -2.22 -0.85 -31.50
C SER A 325 -3.03 -1.71 -32.48
N VAL A 326 -4.09 -2.38 -32.02
CA VAL A 326 -4.98 -3.19 -32.87
C VAL A 326 -6.18 -2.42 -33.40
N SER A 327 -6.43 -1.19 -32.90
CA SER A 327 -7.63 -0.42 -33.24
C SER A 327 -7.56 0.23 -34.62
N GLY A 328 -6.35 0.54 -35.13
CA GLY A 328 -6.14 1.32 -36.33
C GLY A 328 -6.56 2.79 -36.23
N ILE A 329 -6.90 3.29 -35.03
CA ILE A 329 -7.29 4.67 -34.75
C ILE A 329 -6.06 5.48 -34.34
N GLN A 330 -6.04 6.78 -34.65
CA GLN A 330 -4.95 7.64 -34.21
C GLN A 330 -4.89 7.74 -32.65
N ALA A 331 -3.70 7.83 -32.10
CA ALA A 331 -3.48 7.90 -30.64
C ALA A 331 -4.20 9.09 -29.98
N THR A 332 -4.42 10.16 -30.73
CA THR A 332 -5.12 11.38 -30.31
C THR A 332 -6.64 11.30 -30.41
N GLU A 333 -7.18 10.20 -30.94
CA GLU A 333 -8.62 10.00 -31.14
C GLU A 333 -9.12 8.71 -30.46
N PHE A 334 -8.22 7.78 -30.10
CA PHE A 334 -8.57 6.53 -29.45
C PHE A 334 -8.99 6.77 -27.99
N SER A 335 -10.30 6.61 -27.72
CA SER A 335 -10.85 6.75 -26.36
C SER A 335 -10.37 5.64 -25.43
N MET A 336 -10.04 6.01 -24.20
CA MET A 336 -9.55 5.08 -23.17
C MET A 336 -10.65 4.38 -22.38
N GLU A 337 -11.84 4.23 -22.93
CA GLU A 337 -12.93 3.45 -22.32
C GLU A 337 -12.50 2.01 -21.98
N VAL A 338 -11.56 1.46 -22.73
CA VAL A 338 -10.96 0.15 -22.46
C VAL A 338 -10.40 0.00 -21.03
N LEU A 339 -9.91 1.08 -20.43
CA LEU A 339 -9.48 1.10 -19.05
C LEU A 339 -10.62 0.93 -18.03
N ALA A 340 -11.87 1.05 -18.50
CA ALA A 340 -13.03 0.77 -17.67
C ALA A 340 -13.25 -0.73 -17.40
N THR A 341 -12.65 -1.66 -18.13
CA THR A 341 -12.78 -3.09 -17.94
C THR A 341 -11.68 -3.66 -17.07
N LYS A 342 -12.02 -4.69 -16.27
CA LYS A 342 -11.01 -5.43 -15.45
C LYS A 342 -10.26 -6.40 -16.35
N VAL A 343 -8.97 -6.22 -16.48
CA VAL A 343 -8.11 -7.21 -17.13
C VAL A 343 -7.17 -7.82 -16.10
N PRO A 344 -7.10 -9.15 -15.98
CA PRO A 344 -6.21 -9.80 -15.04
C PRO A 344 -4.74 -9.55 -15.41
N THR A 345 -3.92 -9.31 -14.42
CA THR A 345 -2.47 -9.19 -14.60
C THR A 345 -1.85 -10.57 -14.75
N PRO A 346 -0.95 -10.78 -15.71
CA PRO A 346 -0.23 -12.05 -15.86
C PRO A 346 0.53 -12.41 -14.57
N THR A 347 0.30 -13.61 -14.05
CA THR A 347 0.90 -14.07 -12.79
C THR A 347 2.44 -14.07 -12.82
N ILE A 348 3.02 -14.26 -14.02
CA ILE A 348 4.47 -14.20 -14.18
C ILE A 348 5.05 -12.81 -13.86
N LEU A 349 4.36 -11.75 -14.24
CA LEU A 349 4.78 -10.38 -13.91
C LEU A 349 4.68 -10.11 -12.40
N LEU A 350 3.63 -10.63 -11.76
CA LEU A 350 3.48 -10.54 -10.31
C LEU A 350 4.60 -11.28 -9.58
N PHE A 351 4.95 -12.48 -10.06
CA PHE A 351 6.05 -13.25 -9.52
C PHE A 351 7.40 -12.52 -9.68
N LEU A 352 7.70 -12.00 -10.88
CA LEU A 352 8.93 -11.24 -11.12
C LEU A 352 9.01 -9.99 -10.25
N ALA A 353 7.92 -9.25 -10.13
CA ALA A 353 7.84 -8.10 -9.24
C ALA A 353 8.08 -8.49 -7.78
N GLY A 354 7.46 -9.58 -7.32
CA GLY A 354 7.71 -10.14 -5.98
C GLY A 354 9.17 -10.53 -5.75
N MET A 355 9.86 -11.07 -6.76
CA MET A 355 11.29 -11.36 -6.69
C MET A 355 12.13 -10.10 -6.55
N VAL A 356 11.83 -9.04 -7.30
CA VAL A 356 12.49 -7.72 -7.15
C VAL A 356 12.28 -7.19 -5.73
N MET A 357 11.06 -7.27 -5.20
CA MET A 357 10.75 -6.87 -3.83
C MET A 357 11.58 -7.65 -2.80
N VAL A 358 11.67 -8.98 -2.92
CA VAL A 358 12.46 -9.82 -2.01
C VAL A 358 13.95 -9.45 -2.08
N VAL A 359 14.51 -9.31 -3.26
CA VAL A 359 15.91 -8.90 -3.44
C VAL A 359 16.16 -7.53 -2.80
N THR A 360 15.25 -6.59 -3.01
CA THR A 360 15.32 -5.25 -2.43
C THR A 360 15.33 -5.28 -0.89
N LEU A 361 14.49 -6.09 -0.27
CA LEU A 361 14.47 -6.24 1.20
C LEU A 361 15.85 -6.62 1.77
N TRP A 362 16.60 -7.47 1.10
CA TRP A 362 17.91 -7.92 1.57
C TRP A 362 19.02 -6.92 1.32
N ILE A 363 18.99 -6.22 0.18
CA ILE A 363 20.09 -5.39 -0.30
C ILE A 363 19.93 -3.92 0.15
N SER A 364 18.69 -3.40 0.24
CA SER A 364 18.44 -1.99 0.45
C SER A 364 18.95 -1.47 1.80
N SER A 365 19.91 -0.55 1.72
CA SER A 365 20.36 0.23 2.88
C SER A 365 19.34 1.29 3.29
N LYS A 366 18.53 1.78 2.34
CA LYS A 366 17.48 2.78 2.60
C LYS A 366 16.33 2.17 3.41
N ALA A 367 15.92 0.93 3.12
CA ALA A 367 14.94 0.19 3.91
C ALA A 367 15.36 0.06 5.38
N LYS A 368 16.63 -0.28 5.62
CA LYS A 368 17.20 -0.36 6.99
C LYS A 368 17.18 1.01 7.69
N LYS A 369 17.40 2.09 6.94
CA LYS A 369 17.43 3.46 7.48
C LYS A 369 16.03 3.93 7.87
N VAL A 370 15.02 3.68 7.05
CA VAL A 370 13.61 4.00 7.31
C VAL A 370 13.10 3.20 8.52
N THR A 371 13.32 1.88 8.52
CA THR A 371 12.94 1.00 9.64
C THR A 371 13.60 1.41 10.96
N LYS A 372 14.88 1.81 10.92
CA LYS A 372 15.58 2.31 12.11
C LYS A 372 14.93 3.60 12.65
N THR A 373 14.51 4.51 11.78
CA THR A 373 13.83 5.75 12.21
C THR A 373 12.57 5.44 13.01
N GLU A 374 11.72 4.52 12.53
CA GLU A 374 10.49 4.11 13.24
C GLU A 374 10.80 3.44 14.58
N ILE A 375 11.78 2.53 14.62
CA ILE A 375 12.19 1.88 15.88
C ILE A 375 12.72 2.91 16.87
N ASP A 376 13.47 3.92 16.40
CA ASP A 376 14.01 4.97 17.26
C ASP A 376 12.88 5.89 17.78
N LEU A 377 11.85 6.18 16.98
CA LEU A 377 10.67 6.94 17.42
C LEU A 377 9.84 6.20 18.47
N ALA A 378 9.82 4.86 18.44
CA ALA A 378 9.10 4.03 19.40
C ALA A 378 9.85 3.85 20.74
N ARG A 379 11.11 4.30 20.87
CA ARG A 379 11.92 4.18 22.09
C ARG A 379 11.43 5.14 23.17
N GLN A 380 11.39 4.67 24.41
CA GLN A 380 11.05 5.48 25.59
C GLN A 380 12.28 6.14 26.25
N GLN A 381 13.49 5.86 25.77
CA GLN A 381 14.73 6.42 26.29
C GLN A 381 15.12 7.67 25.51
N ASP A 382 15.70 8.67 26.21
CA ASP A 382 16.25 9.87 25.60
C ASP A 382 17.37 9.50 24.62
N THR A 383 17.09 9.62 23.34
CA THR A 383 18.06 9.45 22.25
C THR A 383 18.25 10.78 21.55
N LYS A 384 19.40 10.97 20.89
CA LYS A 384 19.63 12.16 20.06
C LYS A 384 18.59 12.18 18.95
N GLU A 385 17.76 13.22 18.93
CA GLU A 385 16.79 13.46 17.88
C GLU A 385 17.51 13.64 16.53
N ARG A 386 16.98 12.98 15.50
CA ARG A 386 17.53 13.04 14.15
C ARG A 386 17.27 14.37 13.48
N PHE A 387 16.12 14.97 13.76
CA PHE A 387 15.70 16.25 13.19
C PHE A 387 15.68 17.31 14.29
N LYS A 388 16.25 18.50 13.96
CA LYS A 388 16.17 19.64 14.87
C LYS A 388 14.72 20.17 14.88
N PRO A 389 14.15 20.48 16.07
CA PRO A 389 12.80 21.00 16.16
C PRO A 389 12.68 22.34 15.43
N ASN A 390 11.75 22.46 14.51
CA ASN A 390 11.43 23.70 13.81
C ASN A 390 10.36 24.52 14.56
N PHE A 391 10.03 25.71 14.06
CA PHE A 391 9.04 26.59 14.68
C PHE A 391 7.67 25.94 14.80
N LEU A 392 7.20 25.21 13.75
CA LEU A 392 5.91 24.53 13.75
C LEU A 392 5.87 23.37 14.74
N SER A 393 6.90 22.54 14.78
CA SER A 393 6.96 21.41 15.72
C SER A 393 6.98 21.89 17.16
N ARG A 394 7.72 22.98 17.47
CA ARG A 394 7.71 23.60 18.81
C ARG A 394 6.33 24.17 19.16
N GLY A 395 5.62 24.77 18.20
CA GLY A 395 4.26 25.26 18.39
C GLY A 395 3.28 24.14 18.71
N LEU A 396 3.30 23.06 17.94
CA LEU A 396 2.45 21.88 18.15
C LEU A 396 2.74 21.19 19.50
N VAL A 397 4.00 21.02 19.87
CA VAL A 397 4.36 20.44 21.18
C VAL A 397 3.85 21.32 22.32
N ARG A 398 4.03 22.65 22.25
CA ARG A 398 3.49 23.55 23.28
C ARG A 398 1.97 23.47 23.41
N LEU A 399 1.24 23.39 22.28
CA LEU A 399 -0.20 23.20 22.28
C LEU A 399 -0.59 21.86 22.91
N SER A 400 0.07 20.78 22.55
CA SER A 400 -0.17 19.44 23.11
C SER A 400 0.09 19.38 24.61
N VAL A 401 1.22 19.96 25.07
CA VAL A 401 1.56 20.02 26.50
C VAL A 401 0.56 20.88 27.26
N SER A 402 0.16 22.03 26.71
CA SER A 402 -0.86 22.88 27.33
C SER A 402 -2.19 22.19 27.46
N PHE A 403 -2.60 21.44 26.42
CA PHE A 403 -3.85 20.66 26.44
C PHE A 403 -3.77 19.50 27.43
N SER A 404 -2.66 18.77 27.47
CA SER A 404 -2.41 17.69 28.43
C SER A 404 -2.40 18.17 29.87
N ASN A 405 -1.73 19.28 30.16
CA ASN A 405 -1.71 19.88 31.50
C ASN A 405 -3.10 20.33 31.95
N ASN A 406 -3.90 20.91 31.05
CA ASN A 406 -5.29 21.29 31.35
C ASN A 406 -6.18 20.05 31.64
N LEU A 407 -5.94 18.93 30.97
CA LEU A 407 -6.63 17.66 31.22
C LEU A 407 -6.18 17.04 32.55
N GLN A 408 -4.89 17.03 32.85
CA GLN A 408 -4.38 16.49 34.12
C GLN A 408 -4.86 17.30 35.34
N ILE A 409 -4.96 18.63 35.24
CA ILE A 409 -5.51 19.48 36.26
C ILE A 409 -7.00 19.16 36.52
N LYS A 410 -7.76 18.81 35.46
CA LYS A 410 -9.17 18.39 35.62
C LYS A 410 -9.30 17.00 36.23
N ILE A 411 -8.46 16.05 35.87
CA ILE A 411 -8.47 14.67 36.38
C ILE A 411 -7.92 14.63 37.81
N GLY A 412 -6.85 15.37 38.13
CA GLY A 412 -6.30 15.47 39.47
C GLY A 412 -7.20 16.12 40.51
N ARG A 413 -8.14 16.98 40.09
CA ARG A 413 -9.15 17.56 41.00
C ARG A 413 -10.38 16.68 41.26
N ALA A 414 -10.50 15.56 40.50
CA ALA A 414 -11.60 14.60 40.70
C ALA A 414 -11.22 13.45 41.68
N HIS A 415 -9.99 13.44 42.19
CA HIS A 415 -9.47 12.41 43.08
C HIS A 415 -8.94 12.96 44.44
N VAL A 416 -9.41 14.16 44.86
CA VAL A 416 -9.15 14.64 46.25
C VAL A 416 -10.48 14.81 46.97
#